data_079abc5257099649b42520badc47664f
#
_entry.id   079abc5257099649b42520badc47664f
#
_cell.length_a   1.000
_cell.length_b   1.000
_cell.length_c   1.000
_cell.angle_alpha   90.00
_cell.angle_beta   90.00
_cell.angle_gamma   90.00
#
_symmetry.space_group_name_H-M   'P 1'
#
loop_
_entity.id
_entity.type
_entity.pdbx_description
1 polymer ?
#
loop_
_entity_poly.entity_id
_entity_poly.type
_entity_poly.pdbx_seq_one_letter_code
_entity_poly.pdbx_strand_id
1 'polypeptide(L)'
;WLDRIANTFRPALDYLGIALETDIPKNLPHLELDQTKIRQALFNLLRNAQEAIQHAHGKIRIIASAVSDGIQITVHDNGCGMTAEQLEQIFFPFVTYKPGGTGLGLAVTRQIIEAHHGTLRVESVPGEGTTFYILLPLG
;
A
#
# COMPACT_ATOMS: atom_id res chain seq x y z
N TRP A 1 -8.57 2.89 12.99
CA TRP A 1 -8.66 3.67 11.74
C TRP A 1 -8.20 2.86 10.51
N LEU A 2 -7.14 2.08 10.65
CA LEU A 2 -6.64 1.26 9.55
C LEU A 2 -7.64 0.15 9.17
N ASP A 3 -8.27 -0.50 10.15
CA ASP A 3 -9.32 -1.49 9.93
C ASP A 3 -10.47 -0.91 9.10
N ARG A 4 -10.84 0.33 9.40
CA ARG A 4 -11.93 1.00 8.72
C ARG A 4 -11.60 1.24 7.25
N ILE A 5 -10.36 1.64 6.97
CA ILE A 5 -9.89 1.83 5.60
C ILE A 5 -9.90 0.50 4.84
N ALA A 6 -9.37 -0.56 5.46
CA ALA A 6 -9.36 -1.90 4.86
C ALA A 6 -10.77 -2.37 4.56
N ASN A 7 -11.70 -2.21 5.50
CA ASN A 7 -13.08 -2.66 5.33
C ASN A 7 -13.84 -1.85 4.26
N THR A 8 -13.48 -0.58 4.07
CA THR A 8 -14.05 0.23 3.00
C THR A 8 -13.67 -0.31 1.62
N PHE A 9 -12.46 -0.84 1.48
CA PHE A 9 -11.97 -1.35 0.20
C PHE A 9 -12.36 -2.80 -0.05
N ARG A 10 -12.70 -3.56 0.99
CA ARG A 10 -12.98 -5.00 0.91
C ARG A 10 -14.09 -5.38 -0.10
N PRO A 11 -15.24 -4.68 -0.18
CA PRO A 11 -16.27 -5.06 -1.14
C PRO A 11 -15.80 -5.01 -2.60
N ALA A 12 -14.97 -4.04 -2.96
CA ALA A 12 -14.42 -3.94 -4.31
C ALA A 12 -13.51 -5.12 -4.62
N LEU A 13 -12.70 -5.55 -3.65
CA LEU A 13 -11.82 -6.70 -3.81
C LEU A 13 -12.61 -7.99 -3.88
N ASP A 14 -13.62 -8.16 -3.05
CA ASP A 14 -14.50 -9.34 -3.06
C ASP A 14 -15.18 -9.49 -4.42
N TYR A 15 -15.63 -8.38 -4.99
CA TYR A 15 -16.25 -8.39 -6.32
C TYR A 15 -15.29 -8.91 -7.38
N LEU A 16 -13.99 -8.61 -7.24
CA LEU A 16 -12.94 -9.03 -8.17
C LEU A 16 -12.37 -10.42 -7.84
N GLY A 17 -12.86 -11.07 -6.81
CA GLY A 17 -12.34 -12.37 -6.38
C GLY A 17 -11.00 -12.31 -5.69
N ILE A 18 -10.61 -11.15 -5.18
CA ILE A 18 -9.34 -10.96 -4.46
C ILE A 18 -9.60 -11.04 -2.96
N ALA A 19 -8.87 -11.94 -2.29
CA ALA A 19 -8.95 -12.07 -0.84
C ALA A 19 -8.17 -10.95 -0.17
N LEU A 20 -8.80 -10.27 0.80
CA LEU A 20 -8.13 -9.29 1.63
C LEU A 20 -7.96 -9.86 3.03
N GLU A 21 -6.73 -10.07 3.44
CA GLU A 21 -6.37 -10.50 4.79
C GLU A 21 -5.81 -9.31 5.57
N THR A 22 -6.19 -9.21 6.83
CA THR A 22 -5.70 -8.14 7.70
C THR A 22 -5.16 -8.73 9.01
N ASP A 23 -4.06 -8.16 9.49
CA ASP A 23 -3.47 -8.48 10.78
C ASP A 23 -3.14 -7.15 11.45
N ILE A 24 -4.14 -6.58 12.11
CA ILE A 24 -4.06 -5.23 12.68
C ILE A 24 -4.37 -5.31 14.18
N PRO A 25 -3.35 -5.10 15.04
CA PRO A 25 -3.57 -5.10 16.49
C PRO A 25 -4.52 -3.99 16.91
N LYS A 26 -5.32 -4.24 17.94
CA LYS A 26 -6.28 -3.26 18.46
C LYS A 26 -5.61 -2.17 19.30
N ASN A 27 -4.42 -2.44 19.79
CA ASN A 27 -3.70 -1.57 20.72
C ASN A 27 -2.55 -0.81 20.09
N LEU A 28 -2.67 -0.47 18.81
CA LEU A 28 -1.65 0.33 18.14
C LEU A 28 -1.51 1.70 18.80
N PRO A 29 -0.29 2.27 18.84
CA PRO A 29 -0.09 3.61 19.37
C PRO A 29 -0.95 4.64 18.65
N HIS A 30 -1.38 5.66 19.36
CA HIS A 30 -2.09 6.78 18.76
C HIS A 30 -1.09 7.68 18.01
N LEU A 31 -1.40 7.99 16.76
CA LEU A 31 -0.58 8.88 15.93
C LEU A 31 -1.40 10.10 15.53
N GLU A 32 -0.72 11.24 15.43
CA GLU A 32 -1.32 12.42 14.84
C GLU A 32 -1.15 12.38 13.33
N LEU A 33 -2.25 12.15 12.62
CA LEU A 33 -2.26 11.97 11.18
C LEU A 33 -3.32 12.84 10.55
N ASP A 34 -3.04 13.33 9.34
CA ASP A 34 -4.08 13.82 8.46
C ASP A 34 -4.81 12.60 7.90
N GLN A 35 -5.95 12.26 8.49
CA GLN A 35 -6.67 11.03 8.15
C GLN A 35 -7.11 10.99 6.70
N THR A 36 -7.48 12.12 6.11
CA THR A 36 -7.87 12.18 4.71
C THR A 36 -6.70 11.85 3.80
N LYS A 37 -5.53 12.42 4.09
CA LYS A 37 -4.32 12.18 3.31
C LYS A 37 -3.81 10.75 3.46
N ILE A 38 -3.77 10.23 4.68
CA ILE A 38 -3.33 8.87 4.93
C ILE A 38 -4.28 7.86 4.27
N ARG A 39 -5.59 8.13 4.31
CA ARG A 39 -6.55 7.30 3.58
C ARG A 39 -6.25 7.28 2.09
N GLN A 40 -5.97 8.44 1.51
CA GLN A 40 -5.61 8.55 0.09
C GLN A 40 -4.37 7.72 -0.25
N ALA A 41 -3.33 7.82 0.59
CA ALA A 41 -2.10 7.05 0.42
C ALA A 41 -2.37 5.54 0.45
N LEU A 42 -3.14 5.07 1.43
CA LEU A 42 -3.46 3.66 1.56
C LEU A 42 -4.33 3.16 0.41
N PHE A 43 -5.32 3.94 -0.01
CA PHE A 43 -6.13 3.58 -1.18
C PHE A 43 -5.30 3.49 -2.46
N ASN A 44 -4.32 4.38 -2.62
CA ASN A 44 -3.40 4.30 -3.77
C ASN A 44 -2.61 2.99 -3.76
N LEU A 45 -2.11 2.57 -2.59
CA LEU A 45 -1.38 1.31 -2.47
C LEU A 45 -2.28 0.10 -2.70
N LEU A 46 -3.49 0.11 -2.15
CA LEU A 46 -4.45 -0.98 -2.34
C LEU A 46 -4.89 -1.09 -3.79
N ARG A 47 -5.13 0.03 -4.45
CA ARG A 47 -5.47 0.04 -5.88
C ARG A 47 -4.32 -0.50 -6.71
N ASN A 48 -3.10 -0.11 -6.37
CA ASN A 48 -1.90 -0.61 -7.04
C ASN A 48 -1.79 -2.13 -6.93
N ALA A 49 -2.02 -2.65 -5.73
CA ALA A 49 -2.03 -4.10 -5.47
C ALA A 49 -3.12 -4.80 -6.28
N GLN A 50 -4.33 -4.24 -6.29
CA GLN A 50 -5.45 -4.77 -7.07
C GLN A 50 -5.11 -4.85 -8.56
N GLU A 51 -4.55 -3.78 -9.11
CA GLU A 51 -4.23 -3.72 -10.54
C GLU A 51 -3.10 -4.66 -10.93
N ALA A 52 -2.20 -4.98 -10.00
CA ALA A 52 -1.11 -5.92 -10.23
C ALA A 52 -1.57 -7.38 -10.25
N ILE A 53 -2.74 -7.68 -9.71
CA ILE A 53 -3.28 -9.04 -9.64
C ILE A 53 -4.13 -9.30 -10.88
N GLN A 54 -3.65 -10.21 -11.73
CA GLN A 54 -4.32 -10.56 -12.98
C GLN A 54 -4.68 -12.05 -13.06
N HIS A 55 -4.48 -12.80 -11.98
CA HIS A 55 -4.82 -14.23 -11.91
C HIS A 55 -6.00 -14.47 -10.96
N ALA A 56 -6.51 -15.70 -10.97
CA ALA A 56 -7.73 -16.06 -10.23
C ALA A 56 -7.54 -16.23 -8.71
N HIS A 57 -6.30 -16.23 -8.22
CA HIS A 57 -5.99 -16.50 -6.82
C HIS A 57 -5.38 -15.28 -6.13
N GLY A 58 -5.89 -14.10 -6.44
CA GLY A 58 -5.39 -12.85 -5.90
C GLY A 58 -5.57 -12.73 -4.39
N LYS A 59 -4.53 -12.21 -3.73
CA LYS A 59 -4.53 -11.97 -2.30
C LYS A 59 -3.79 -10.68 -1.99
N ILE A 60 -4.42 -9.86 -1.16
CA ILE A 60 -3.80 -8.65 -0.59
C ILE A 60 -3.79 -8.81 0.92
N ARG A 61 -2.67 -8.46 1.54
CA ARG A 61 -2.51 -8.59 2.99
C ARG A 61 -2.06 -7.26 3.57
N ILE A 62 -2.76 -6.82 4.61
CA ILE A 62 -2.39 -5.61 5.35
C ILE A 62 -1.99 -6.04 6.75
N ILE A 63 -0.76 -5.70 7.13
CA ILE A 63 -0.21 -6.01 8.45
C ILE A 63 0.21 -4.69 9.09
N ALA A 64 -0.17 -4.50 10.35
CA ALA A 64 0.31 -3.37 11.12
C ALA A 64 0.96 -3.86 12.39
N SER A 65 2.03 -3.19 12.79
CA SER A 65 2.71 -3.51 14.05
C SER A 65 3.28 -2.25 14.68
N ALA A 66 3.30 -2.24 16.01
CA ALA A 66 3.99 -1.19 16.74
C ALA A 66 5.49 -1.44 16.67
N VAL A 67 6.24 -0.39 16.34
CA VAL A 67 7.71 -0.41 16.37
C VAL A 67 8.19 0.63 17.38
N SER A 68 9.51 0.67 17.67
CA SER A 68 10.02 1.53 18.73
C SER A 68 9.64 3.00 18.58
N ASP A 69 9.57 3.49 17.33
CA ASP A 69 9.34 4.91 17.05
C ASP A 69 8.01 5.19 16.34
N GLY A 70 7.11 4.23 16.26
CA GLY A 70 5.86 4.46 15.55
C GLY A 70 5.11 3.19 15.20
N ILE A 71 4.50 3.21 14.01
CA ILE A 71 3.74 2.08 13.46
C ILE A 71 4.33 1.73 12.10
N GLN A 72 4.52 0.44 11.85
CA GLN A 72 4.84 -0.06 10.51
C GLN A 72 3.59 -0.69 9.91
N ILE A 73 3.24 -0.27 8.70
CA ILE A 73 2.14 -0.84 7.93
C ILE A 73 2.73 -1.51 6.69
N THR A 74 2.35 -2.76 6.47
CA THR A 74 2.79 -3.54 5.32
C THR A 74 1.60 -3.82 4.43
N VAL A 75 1.72 -3.53 3.14
CA VAL A 75 0.71 -3.88 2.13
C VAL A 75 1.38 -4.82 1.14
N HIS A 76 0.96 -6.08 1.17
CA HIS A 76 1.54 -7.14 0.34
C HIS A 76 0.51 -7.64 -0.66
N ASP A 77 0.92 -7.86 -1.90
CA ASP A 77 0.10 -8.52 -2.92
C ASP A 77 0.87 -9.66 -3.58
N ASN A 78 0.14 -10.62 -4.11
CA ASN A 78 0.70 -11.72 -4.90
C ASN A 78 0.48 -11.51 -6.41
N GLY A 79 0.57 -10.26 -6.84
CA GLY A 79 0.41 -9.88 -8.23
C GLY A 79 1.64 -10.16 -9.09
N CYS A 80 1.74 -9.48 -10.21
CA CYS A 80 2.79 -9.74 -11.20
C CYS A 80 4.19 -9.30 -10.76
N GLY A 81 4.29 -8.47 -9.74
CA GLY A 81 5.57 -7.94 -9.30
C GLY A 81 6.17 -6.95 -10.28
N MET A 82 7.39 -6.51 -9.98
CA MET A 82 8.11 -5.52 -10.77
C MET A 82 9.57 -5.92 -10.92
N THR A 83 10.16 -5.54 -12.06
CA THR A 83 11.60 -5.70 -12.27
C THR A 83 12.39 -4.66 -11.47
N ALA A 84 13.68 -4.89 -11.30
CA ALA A 84 14.56 -3.91 -10.66
C ALA A 84 14.54 -2.55 -11.37
N GLU A 85 14.47 -2.57 -12.69
CA GLU A 85 14.36 -1.37 -13.53
C GLU A 85 13.09 -0.59 -13.23
N GLN A 86 11.95 -1.29 -13.15
CA GLN A 86 10.67 -0.66 -12.80
C GLN A 86 10.71 -0.07 -11.39
N LEU A 87 11.29 -0.78 -10.43
CA LEU A 87 11.41 -0.31 -9.04
C LEU A 87 12.17 1.00 -8.92
N GLU A 88 13.17 1.22 -9.76
CA GLU A 88 13.94 2.46 -9.74
C GLU A 88 13.12 3.68 -10.17
N GLN A 89 12.01 3.48 -10.88
CA GLN A 89 11.26 4.56 -11.51
C GLN A 89 9.84 4.73 -10.98
N ILE A 90 9.32 3.82 -10.15
CA ILE A 90 7.89 3.81 -9.80
C ILE A 90 7.42 5.05 -9.04
N PHE A 91 8.32 5.76 -8.38
CA PHE A 91 7.97 6.97 -7.63
C PHE A 91 8.13 8.25 -8.44
N PHE A 92 8.65 8.16 -9.66
CA PHE A 92 8.71 9.34 -10.52
C PHE A 92 7.31 9.67 -11.05
N PRO A 93 6.92 10.96 -11.05
CA PRO A 93 5.62 11.36 -11.62
C PRO A 93 5.50 10.93 -13.08
N PHE A 94 4.28 10.52 -13.46
CA PHE A 94 3.90 10.13 -14.82
C PHE A 94 4.54 8.83 -15.33
N VAL A 95 5.26 8.11 -14.48
CA VAL A 95 5.74 6.75 -14.83
C VAL A 95 4.64 5.76 -14.49
N THR A 96 4.18 5.00 -15.45
CA THR A 96 3.19 3.95 -15.24
C THR A 96 3.45 2.79 -16.19
N TYR A 97 3.24 1.58 -15.70
CA TYR A 97 3.31 0.33 -16.48
C TYR A 97 1.92 -0.27 -16.67
N LYS A 98 0.88 0.51 -16.39
CA LYS A 98 -0.52 0.07 -16.46
C LYS A 98 -1.27 0.83 -17.54
N PRO A 99 -2.04 0.14 -18.40
CA PRO A 99 -2.89 0.83 -19.38
C PRO A 99 -3.87 1.77 -18.66
N GLY A 100 -3.94 3.01 -19.10
CA GLY A 100 -4.84 4.01 -18.53
C GLY A 100 -4.40 4.60 -17.20
N GLY A 101 -3.24 4.21 -16.67
CA GLY A 101 -2.72 4.80 -15.45
C GLY A 101 -2.15 6.19 -15.67
N THR A 102 -2.22 7.05 -14.66
CA THR A 102 -1.69 8.42 -14.73
C THR A 102 -0.22 8.52 -14.35
N GLY A 103 0.29 7.53 -13.59
CA GLY A 103 1.64 7.56 -13.07
C GLY A 103 1.82 8.50 -11.88
N LEU A 104 0.73 8.97 -11.27
CA LEU A 104 0.79 9.93 -10.16
C LEU A 104 0.55 9.29 -8.79
N GLY A 105 -0.12 8.12 -8.73
CA GLY A 105 -0.55 7.53 -7.48
C GLY A 105 0.58 7.27 -6.49
N LEU A 106 1.68 6.66 -6.95
CA LEU A 106 2.82 6.34 -6.07
C LEU A 106 3.62 7.58 -5.70
N ALA A 107 3.78 8.53 -6.61
CA ALA A 107 4.45 9.80 -6.31
C ALA A 107 3.69 10.55 -5.22
N VAL A 108 2.36 10.64 -5.33
CA VAL A 108 1.50 11.28 -4.33
C VAL A 108 1.57 10.53 -3.00
N THR A 109 1.52 9.20 -3.03
CA THR A 109 1.63 8.38 -1.83
C THR A 109 2.92 8.68 -1.07
N ARG A 110 4.04 8.71 -1.77
CA ARG A 110 5.34 9.00 -1.17
C ARG A 110 5.35 10.39 -0.54
N GLN A 111 4.81 11.40 -1.23
CA GLN A 111 4.72 12.77 -0.71
C GLN A 111 3.90 12.83 0.57
N ILE A 112 2.77 12.12 0.63
CA ILE A 112 1.93 12.08 1.82
C ILE A 112 2.68 11.47 3.00
N ILE A 113 3.33 10.34 2.79
CA ILE A 113 4.07 9.65 3.85
C ILE A 113 5.23 10.51 4.35
N GLU A 114 5.98 11.12 3.44
CA GLU A 114 7.10 12.00 3.82
C GLU A 114 6.63 13.27 4.53
N ALA A 115 5.46 13.79 4.17
CA ALA A 115 4.87 14.94 4.88
C ALA A 115 4.49 14.60 6.32
N HIS A 116 4.30 13.33 6.63
CA HIS A 116 4.07 12.83 7.99
C HIS A 116 5.37 12.38 8.67
N HIS A 117 6.52 12.73 8.11
CA HIS A 117 7.86 12.34 8.60
C HIS A 117 8.08 10.83 8.55
N GLY A 118 7.29 10.13 7.75
CA GLY A 118 7.41 8.69 7.56
C GLY A 118 8.29 8.33 6.38
N THR A 119 8.45 7.03 6.19
CA THR A 119 9.18 6.47 5.04
C THR A 119 8.32 5.46 4.32
N LEU A 120 8.50 5.38 3.02
CA LEU A 120 7.85 4.40 2.16
C LEU A 120 8.93 3.60 1.47
N ARG A 121 8.88 2.28 1.64
CA ARG A 121 9.84 1.35 1.03
C ARG A 121 9.07 0.28 0.26
N VAL A 122 9.69 -0.28 -0.77
CA VAL A 122 9.07 -1.29 -1.62
C VAL A 122 10.05 -2.41 -1.89
N GLU A 123 9.53 -3.63 -1.90
CA GLU A 123 10.23 -4.83 -2.35
C GLU A 123 9.32 -5.54 -3.33
N SER A 124 9.88 -6.06 -4.43
CA SER A 124 9.09 -6.75 -5.43
C SER A 124 9.95 -7.78 -6.16
N VAL A 125 9.31 -8.89 -6.52
CA VAL A 125 9.91 -9.96 -7.31
C VAL A 125 8.97 -10.26 -8.47
N PRO A 126 9.47 -10.17 -9.74
CA PRO A 126 8.62 -10.49 -10.88
C PRO A 126 8.00 -11.88 -10.77
N GLY A 127 6.70 -11.96 -11.00
CA GLY A 127 5.95 -13.21 -10.91
C GLY A 127 5.53 -13.62 -9.50
N GLU A 128 6.01 -12.94 -8.47
CA GLU A 128 5.69 -13.30 -7.08
C GLU A 128 4.86 -12.26 -6.35
N GLY A 129 5.06 -10.98 -6.65
CA GLY A 129 4.27 -9.90 -6.06
C GLY A 129 5.10 -8.73 -5.57
N THR A 130 4.43 -7.84 -4.85
CA THR A 130 5.01 -6.59 -4.36
C THR A 130 4.61 -6.37 -2.90
N THR A 131 5.54 -5.82 -2.13
CA THR A 131 5.30 -5.43 -0.74
C THR A 131 5.72 -3.98 -0.54
N PHE A 132 4.80 -3.16 -0.05
CA PHE A 132 5.10 -1.80 0.39
C PHE A 132 5.16 -1.75 1.91
N TYR A 133 6.16 -1.08 2.43
CA TYR A 133 6.35 -0.86 3.87
C TYR A 133 6.22 0.61 4.17
N ILE A 134 5.29 0.97 5.03
CA ILE A 134 5.09 2.34 5.49
C ILE A 134 5.51 2.41 6.94
N LEU A 135 6.40 3.34 7.26
CA LEU A 135 6.76 3.65 8.64
C LEU A 135 6.21 5.02 8.98
N LEU A 136 5.33 5.09 9.98
CA LEU A 136 4.75 6.34 10.47
C LEU A 136 5.24 6.57 11.89
N PRO A 137 6.00 7.65 12.14
CA PRO A 137 6.56 7.89 13.47
C PRO A 137 5.52 8.40 14.47
N LEU A 138 5.82 8.22 15.74
CA LEU A 138 5.07 8.85 16.83
C LEU A 138 5.34 10.34 16.81
N GLY A 139 4.36 11.13 16.55
CA GLY A 139 4.39 12.59 16.58
C GLY A 139 5.71 13.30 16.46
#